data_6257c60a0c5e982e02fa2d952396fc1b
#
_entry.id   6257c60a0c5e982e02fa2d952396fc1b
#
_cell.length_a   1.000
_cell.length_b   1.000
_cell.length_c   1.000
_cell.angle_alpha   90.00
_cell.angle_beta   90.00
_cell.angle_gamma   90.00
#
_symmetry.space_group_name_H-M   'P 1'
#
loop_
_entity.id
_entity.type
_entity.pdbx_description
1 polymer ?
#
loop_
_entity_poly.entity_id
_entity_poly.type
_entity_poly.pdbx_seq_one_letter_code
_entity_poly.pdbx_strand_id
1 'polypeptide(L)'
;MGSEMCIRDRQYDELLHRLKDTEDVVSAQELIDRAIAYKKHMSTKLQRKNLEIQSRLNEIAADLQETEQRISNLKQHRFSYPSAVELLMSRVEQELLKIGRTAKPRILCEMLEITDETWRNAVEGYLNTQRFYVLVEPEHFDIALGIYERLRREKKAYGVGLINSGKLEEYDIAPAGSLATVVESKSIYAKRYVNMVLGKVHMCKRVDELKQYPVSITPNCMRYQNHVASAIRPEIYTTPFIGKNAFKVQYEQALQKKEDLNRQKIECKDRMTHMEVTLQWLEWDDDTDVKYRITIVSELKRTGLEIEKCETEIRNLQQNTTMIEKQIRADEMRKECEELKSHISKSDRESGACELKISNAKDRLVECEDECIHKNELITDIAQKAENEIVLWKKAVSYTHLRAHETLRHL
;
A
#
# COMPACT_ATOMS: atom_id res chain seq x y z
N MET A 1 -10.41 8.83 3.81
CA MET A 1 -10.07 8.11 5.05
C MET A 1 -10.20 8.96 6.32
N GLY A 2 -9.89 10.25 6.34
CA GLY A 2 -10.08 11.11 7.52
C GLY A 2 -11.53 11.27 7.97
N SER A 3 -12.50 11.25 7.06
CA SER A 3 -13.91 11.47 7.39
C SER A 3 -14.60 10.27 8.03
N GLU A 4 -14.21 9.04 7.71
CA GLU A 4 -14.81 7.83 8.30
C GLU A 4 -14.35 7.57 9.74
N MET A 5 -13.12 7.95 10.08
CA MET A 5 -12.59 7.85 11.44
C MET A 5 -13.21 8.90 12.36
N CYS A 6 -13.32 10.16 11.91
CA CYS A 6 -13.99 11.24 12.68
C CYS A 6 -15.48 10.99 12.95
N ILE A 7 -16.21 10.31 12.04
CA ILE A 7 -17.65 10.00 12.26
C ILE A 7 -17.81 8.89 13.31
N ARG A 8 -16.84 7.99 13.43
CA ARG A 8 -16.90 6.82 14.33
C ARG A 8 -16.39 7.14 15.74
N ASP A 9 -15.40 8.03 15.86
CA ASP A 9 -15.00 8.58 17.16
C ASP A 9 -16.17 9.31 17.80
N ARG A 10 -16.99 10.02 17.00
CA ARG A 10 -18.25 10.62 17.46
C ARG A 10 -19.24 9.63 18.05
N GLN A 11 -19.34 8.42 17.50
CA GLN A 11 -20.26 7.39 18.04
C GLN A 11 -19.82 6.88 19.42
N TYR A 12 -18.53 6.75 19.64
CA TYR A 12 -17.99 6.37 20.94
C TYR A 12 -18.14 7.50 21.95
N ASP A 13 -17.80 8.73 21.58
CA ASP A 13 -17.99 9.93 22.38
C ASP A 13 -19.47 10.17 22.70
N GLU A 14 -20.36 9.89 21.75
CA GLU A 14 -21.80 10.01 21.94
C GLU A 14 -22.33 8.95 22.93
N LEU A 15 -21.80 7.74 22.90
CA LEU A 15 -22.09 6.69 23.89
C LEU A 15 -21.59 7.08 25.29
N LEU A 16 -20.40 7.62 25.41
CA LEU A 16 -19.84 8.12 26.68
C LEU A 16 -20.61 9.32 27.22
N HIS A 17 -21.04 10.26 26.36
CA HIS A 17 -21.88 11.38 26.75
C HIS A 17 -23.23 10.91 27.29
N ARG A 18 -23.88 9.99 26.58
CA ARG A 18 -25.17 9.38 27.03
C ARG A 18 -25.02 8.63 28.35
N LEU A 19 -23.86 8.02 28.61
CA LEU A 19 -23.58 7.33 29.87
C LEU A 19 -23.49 8.31 31.04
N LYS A 20 -22.92 9.51 30.83
CA LYS A 20 -22.84 10.57 31.87
C LYS A 20 -24.23 11.10 32.29
N ASP A 21 -25.16 11.10 31.35
CA ASP A 21 -26.52 11.67 31.56
C ASP A 21 -27.54 10.60 31.98
N THR A 22 -27.14 9.33 32.10
CA THR A 22 -28.07 8.23 32.39
C THR A 22 -28.10 7.95 33.89
N GLU A 23 -29.24 8.20 34.51
CA GLU A 23 -29.50 7.88 35.94
C GLU A 23 -29.95 6.42 36.16
N ASP A 24 -30.41 5.73 35.11
CA ASP A 24 -30.89 4.36 35.18
C ASP A 24 -29.75 3.36 34.94
N VAL A 25 -29.57 2.46 35.92
CA VAL A 25 -28.49 1.47 35.94
C VAL A 25 -28.56 0.47 34.77
N VAL A 26 -29.77 0.08 34.36
CA VAL A 26 -29.97 -0.89 33.27
C VAL A 26 -29.58 -0.27 31.95
N SER A 27 -30.02 0.97 31.71
CA SER A 27 -29.65 1.73 30.51
C SER A 27 -28.16 2.02 30.46
N ALA A 28 -27.52 2.33 31.61
CA ALA A 28 -26.08 2.51 31.70
C ALA A 28 -25.31 1.21 31.34
N GLN A 29 -25.76 0.07 31.82
CA GLN A 29 -25.14 -1.23 31.50
C GLN A 29 -25.24 -1.56 30.01
N GLU A 30 -26.41 -1.34 29.39
CA GLU A 30 -26.56 -1.52 27.93
C GLU A 30 -25.64 -0.63 27.10
N LEU A 31 -25.47 0.62 27.53
CA LEU A 31 -24.56 1.56 26.84
C LEU A 31 -23.10 1.09 26.94
N ILE A 32 -22.69 0.59 28.11
CA ILE A 32 -21.35 0.04 28.33
C ILE A 32 -21.12 -1.20 27.45
N ASP A 33 -22.08 -2.14 27.44
CA ASP A 33 -21.95 -3.35 26.65
C ASP A 33 -21.88 -3.04 25.13
N ARG A 34 -22.61 -2.03 24.69
CA ARG A 34 -22.50 -1.51 23.31
C ARG A 34 -21.13 -0.89 23.04
N ALA A 35 -20.60 -0.09 23.97
CA ALA A 35 -19.27 0.52 23.85
C ALA A 35 -18.16 -0.53 23.77
N ILE A 36 -18.23 -1.58 24.63
CA ILE A 36 -17.29 -2.71 24.62
C ILE A 36 -17.37 -3.47 23.30
N ALA A 37 -18.58 -3.79 22.82
CA ALA A 37 -18.77 -4.48 21.55
C ALA A 37 -18.21 -3.66 20.38
N TYR A 38 -18.43 -2.35 20.38
CA TYR A 38 -17.89 -1.43 19.40
C TYR A 38 -16.35 -1.38 19.43
N LYS A 39 -15.75 -1.23 20.61
CA LYS A 39 -14.30 -1.26 20.85
C LYS A 39 -13.68 -2.53 20.27
N LYS A 40 -14.23 -3.70 20.61
CA LYS A 40 -13.78 -5.01 20.12
C LYS A 40 -13.87 -5.12 18.59
N HIS A 41 -14.99 -4.67 18.01
CA HIS A 41 -15.18 -4.67 16.56
C HIS A 41 -14.15 -3.75 15.86
N MET A 42 -13.92 -2.56 16.40
CA MET A 42 -12.96 -1.62 15.83
C MET A 42 -11.51 -2.10 15.93
N SER A 43 -11.13 -2.67 17.10
CA SER A 43 -9.81 -3.27 17.30
C SER A 43 -9.55 -4.37 16.26
N THR A 44 -10.47 -5.33 16.11
CA THR A 44 -10.35 -6.40 15.11
C THR A 44 -10.24 -5.85 13.68
N LYS A 45 -11.03 -4.83 13.34
CA LYS A 45 -10.98 -4.20 12.01
C LYS A 45 -9.66 -3.48 11.74
N LEU A 46 -9.13 -2.77 12.73
CA LEU A 46 -7.85 -2.07 12.62
C LEU A 46 -6.67 -3.05 12.54
N GLN A 47 -6.69 -4.12 13.34
CA GLN A 47 -5.68 -5.19 13.26
C GLN A 47 -5.65 -5.82 11.87
N ARG A 48 -6.80 -6.12 11.28
CA ARG A 48 -6.87 -6.64 9.91
C ARG A 48 -6.27 -5.67 8.90
N LYS A 49 -6.63 -4.38 8.98
CA LYS A 49 -6.05 -3.35 8.11
C LYS A 49 -4.54 -3.20 8.29
N ASN A 50 -4.04 -3.34 9.53
CA ASN A 50 -2.61 -3.29 9.81
C ASN A 50 -1.87 -4.43 9.11
N LEU A 51 -2.42 -5.66 9.15
CA LEU A 51 -1.86 -6.80 8.42
C LEU A 51 -1.85 -6.58 6.90
N GLU A 52 -2.91 -5.98 6.33
CA GLU A 52 -2.96 -5.63 4.91
C GLU A 52 -1.87 -4.63 4.52
N ILE A 53 -1.64 -3.59 5.34
CA ILE A 53 -0.58 -2.61 5.11
C ILE A 53 0.80 -3.25 5.28
N GLN A 54 0.98 -4.15 6.25
CA GLN A 54 2.23 -4.86 6.44
C GLN A 54 2.57 -5.75 5.24
N SER A 55 1.58 -6.45 4.68
CA SER A 55 1.75 -7.19 3.42
C SER A 55 2.20 -6.26 2.29
N ARG A 56 1.54 -5.10 2.16
CA ARG A 56 1.90 -4.11 1.15
C ARG A 56 3.31 -3.55 1.33
N LEU A 57 3.74 -3.31 2.56
CA LEU A 57 5.10 -2.88 2.86
C LEU A 57 6.15 -3.92 2.45
N ASN A 58 5.85 -5.21 2.64
CA ASN A 58 6.73 -6.30 2.22
C ASN A 58 6.84 -6.36 0.68
N GLU A 59 5.73 -6.20 -0.04
CA GLU A 59 5.74 -6.09 -1.51
C GLU A 59 6.58 -4.92 -1.98
N ILE A 60 6.37 -3.71 -1.41
CA ILE A 60 7.15 -2.51 -1.75
C ILE A 60 8.65 -2.73 -1.44
N ALA A 61 8.99 -3.42 -0.36
CA ALA A 61 10.38 -3.71 -0.02
C ALA A 61 11.03 -4.63 -1.06
N ALA A 62 10.32 -5.66 -1.53
CA ALA A 62 10.78 -6.55 -2.59
C ALA A 62 10.96 -5.79 -3.92
N ASP A 63 9.98 -4.97 -4.31
CA ASP A 63 10.04 -4.14 -5.51
C ASP A 63 11.19 -3.11 -5.46
N LEU A 64 11.47 -2.53 -4.28
CA LEU A 64 12.61 -1.65 -4.08
C LEU A 64 13.93 -2.38 -4.28
N GLN A 65 14.07 -3.57 -3.71
CA GLN A 65 15.28 -4.39 -3.86
C GLN A 65 15.52 -4.75 -5.33
N GLU A 66 14.49 -5.18 -6.05
CA GLU A 66 14.58 -5.47 -7.49
C GLU A 66 14.97 -4.22 -8.29
N THR A 67 14.33 -3.08 -7.98
CA THR A 67 14.62 -1.81 -8.65
C THR A 67 16.06 -1.33 -8.39
N GLU A 68 16.55 -1.48 -7.18
CA GLU A 68 17.95 -1.15 -6.82
C GLU A 68 18.96 -2.05 -7.52
N GLN A 69 18.67 -3.33 -7.62
CA GLN A 69 19.50 -4.25 -8.39
C GLN A 69 19.53 -3.87 -9.87
N ARG A 70 18.36 -3.52 -10.44
CA ARG A 70 18.28 -3.02 -11.81
C ARG A 70 19.08 -1.74 -12.04
N ILE A 71 18.99 -0.77 -11.12
CA ILE A 71 19.78 0.45 -11.15
C ILE A 71 21.28 0.13 -11.12
N SER A 72 21.70 -0.82 -10.27
CA SER A 72 23.09 -1.24 -10.17
C SER A 72 23.59 -1.87 -11.48
N ASN A 73 22.79 -2.74 -12.09
CA ASN A 73 23.11 -3.37 -13.39
C ASN A 73 23.23 -2.31 -14.50
N LEU A 74 22.28 -1.36 -14.55
CA LEU A 74 22.29 -0.28 -15.54
C LEU A 74 23.50 0.65 -15.39
N LYS A 75 23.95 0.94 -14.17
CA LYS A 75 25.21 1.68 -13.92
C LYS A 75 26.44 0.96 -14.48
N GLN A 76 26.40 -0.36 -14.54
CA GLN A 76 27.46 -1.19 -15.13
C GLN A 76 27.25 -1.41 -16.64
N HIS A 77 26.34 -0.67 -17.28
CA HIS A 77 25.93 -0.86 -18.67
C HIS A 77 25.47 -2.29 -18.99
N ARG A 78 24.78 -2.94 -18.05
CA ARG A 78 24.20 -4.28 -18.23
C ARG A 78 22.67 -4.15 -18.23
N PHE A 79 22.05 -4.59 -19.31
CA PHE A 79 20.61 -4.81 -19.31
C PHE A 79 20.28 -6.13 -18.59
N SER A 80 19.10 -6.17 -17.98
CA SER A 80 18.51 -7.42 -17.52
C SER A 80 17.65 -7.98 -18.64
N TYR A 81 18.04 -9.10 -19.20
CA TYR A 81 17.31 -9.79 -20.26
C TYR A 81 16.42 -10.89 -19.66
N PRO A 82 15.42 -11.39 -20.42
CA PRO A 82 14.68 -12.58 -19.99
C PRO A 82 15.64 -13.74 -19.70
N SER A 83 15.41 -14.46 -18.60
CA SER A 83 16.30 -15.53 -18.12
C SER A 83 16.58 -16.62 -19.16
N ALA A 84 15.60 -16.90 -20.02
CA ALA A 84 15.75 -17.85 -21.13
C ALA A 84 16.77 -17.37 -22.18
N VAL A 85 16.87 -16.06 -22.42
CA VAL A 85 17.85 -15.45 -23.34
C VAL A 85 19.25 -15.57 -22.74
N GLU A 86 19.42 -15.17 -21.49
CA GLU A 86 20.70 -15.23 -20.77
C GLU A 86 21.21 -16.67 -20.68
N LEU A 87 20.30 -17.62 -20.40
CA LEU A 87 20.64 -19.05 -20.36
C LEU A 87 21.11 -19.56 -21.71
N LEU A 88 20.39 -19.23 -22.81
CA LEU A 88 20.77 -19.64 -24.16
C LEU A 88 22.13 -19.04 -24.53
N MET A 89 22.33 -17.76 -24.30
CA MET A 89 23.59 -17.06 -24.55
C MET A 89 24.76 -17.75 -23.84
N SER A 90 24.63 -17.94 -22.52
CA SER A 90 25.67 -18.55 -21.68
C SER A 90 26.01 -19.99 -22.14
N ARG A 91 25.00 -20.77 -22.46
CA ARG A 91 25.22 -22.17 -22.92
C ARG A 91 25.85 -22.25 -24.27
N VAL A 92 25.44 -21.38 -25.22
CA VAL A 92 26.06 -21.34 -26.55
C VAL A 92 27.51 -20.86 -26.43
N GLU A 93 27.82 -19.82 -25.66
CA GLU A 93 29.18 -19.34 -25.44
C GLU A 93 30.06 -20.44 -24.81
N GLN A 94 29.58 -21.13 -23.78
CA GLN A 94 30.32 -22.24 -23.13
C GLN A 94 30.67 -23.38 -24.11
N GLU A 95 29.72 -23.80 -24.94
CA GLU A 95 29.96 -24.88 -25.88
C GLU A 95 30.90 -24.48 -27.04
N LEU A 96 30.77 -23.25 -27.53
CA LEU A 96 31.69 -22.70 -28.52
C LEU A 96 33.11 -22.63 -27.98
N LEU A 97 33.30 -22.19 -26.73
CA LEU A 97 34.62 -22.17 -26.07
C LEU A 97 35.22 -23.58 -25.94
N LYS A 98 34.42 -24.60 -25.60
CA LYS A 98 34.89 -26.02 -25.50
C LYS A 98 35.45 -26.53 -26.80
N ILE A 99 34.95 -26.09 -27.94
CA ILE A 99 35.42 -26.50 -29.28
C ILE A 99 36.50 -25.56 -29.84
N GLY A 100 37.06 -24.67 -28.97
CA GLY A 100 38.13 -23.75 -29.36
C GLY A 100 37.67 -22.56 -30.21
N ARG A 101 36.37 -22.27 -30.22
CA ARG A 101 35.81 -21.08 -30.92
C ARG A 101 35.64 -19.90 -29.95
N THR A 102 36.17 -18.76 -30.32
CA THR A 102 36.08 -17.52 -29.52
C THR A 102 34.88 -16.64 -29.90
N ALA A 103 34.04 -17.14 -30.84
CA ALA A 103 32.84 -16.40 -31.25
C ALA A 103 31.83 -16.29 -30.10
N LYS A 104 31.30 -15.09 -29.89
CA LYS A 104 30.31 -14.84 -28.85
C LYS A 104 28.94 -14.66 -29.46
N PRO A 105 27.92 -15.37 -28.96
CA PRO A 105 26.55 -15.06 -29.31
C PRO A 105 26.21 -13.64 -28.87
N ARG A 106 25.34 -12.95 -29.59
CA ARG A 106 24.93 -11.58 -29.30
C ARG A 106 23.41 -11.47 -29.34
N ILE A 107 22.86 -10.56 -28.56
CA ILE A 107 21.43 -10.25 -28.58
C ILE A 107 21.18 -9.17 -29.64
N LEU A 108 20.12 -9.33 -30.40
CA LEU A 108 19.81 -8.45 -31.52
C LEU A 108 19.76 -6.97 -31.11
N CYS A 109 19.06 -6.63 -30.01
CA CYS A 109 18.92 -5.24 -29.57
C CYS A 109 20.24 -4.54 -29.24
N GLU A 110 21.28 -5.27 -28.80
CA GLU A 110 22.60 -4.70 -28.48
C GLU A 110 23.36 -4.24 -29.76
N MET A 111 22.98 -4.78 -30.92
CA MET A 111 23.65 -4.50 -32.19
C MET A 111 22.95 -3.42 -33.01
N LEU A 112 21.81 -2.93 -32.54
CA LEU A 112 20.97 -1.98 -33.27
C LEU A 112 21.09 -0.58 -32.70
N GLU A 113 20.99 0.41 -33.56
CA GLU A 113 20.84 1.81 -33.22
C GLU A 113 19.64 2.40 -33.96
N ILE A 114 18.91 3.29 -33.30
CA ILE A 114 17.77 3.99 -33.88
C ILE A 114 18.21 5.38 -34.25
N THR A 115 18.05 5.73 -35.53
CA THR A 115 18.50 7.00 -36.10
C THR A 115 17.45 8.10 -35.99
N ASP A 116 16.16 7.73 -35.90
CA ASP A 116 15.05 8.66 -35.69
C ASP A 116 14.26 8.24 -34.43
N GLU A 117 14.45 9.01 -33.36
CA GLU A 117 13.82 8.77 -32.05
C GLU A 117 12.27 8.81 -32.10
N THR A 118 11.70 9.50 -33.10
CA THR A 118 10.23 9.53 -33.28
C THR A 118 9.67 8.13 -33.49
N TRP A 119 10.43 7.22 -34.09
CA TRP A 119 10.03 5.87 -34.43
C TRP A 119 10.51 4.82 -33.43
N ARG A 120 11.17 5.22 -32.35
CA ARG A 120 11.70 4.31 -31.33
C ARG A 120 10.63 3.34 -30.82
N ASN A 121 9.49 3.85 -30.38
CA ASN A 121 8.41 3.04 -29.84
C ASN A 121 7.87 2.06 -30.90
N ALA A 122 7.75 2.49 -32.14
CA ALA A 122 7.29 1.65 -33.23
C ALA A 122 8.28 0.51 -33.53
N VAL A 123 9.58 0.79 -33.52
CA VAL A 123 10.63 -0.23 -33.72
C VAL A 123 10.65 -1.23 -32.55
N GLU A 124 10.72 -0.75 -31.32
CA GLU A 124 10.68 -1.59 -30.10
C GLU A 124 9.41 -2.43 -30.05
N GLY A 125 8.26 -1.78 -30.29
CA GLY A 125 6.96 -2.43 -30.25
C GLY A 125 6.74 -3.48 -31.33
N TYR A 126 7.19 -3.19 -32.57
CA TYR A 126 7.03 -4.12 -33.68
C TYR A 126 7.96 -5.32 -33.55
N LEU A 127 9.23 -5.11 -33.19
CA LEU A 127 10.16 -6.19 -32.92
C LEU A 127 9.72 -7.04 -31.70
N ASN A 128 9.10 -6.44 -30.72
CA ASN A 128 8.60 -7.10 -29.51
C ASN A 128 9.68 -8.06 -28.92
N THR A 129 9.35 -9.33 -28.72
CA THR A 129 10.29 -10.34 -28.21
C THR A 129 11.44 -10.64 -29.18
N GLN A 130 11.28 -10.39 -30.48
CA GLN A 130 12.34 -10.60 -31.47
C GLN A 130 13.58 -9.74 -31.23
N ARG A 131 13.46 -8.58 -30.56
CA ARG A 131 14.60 -7.75 -30.16
C ARG A 131 15.59 -8.49 -29.25
N PHE A 132 15.13 -9.54 -28.55
CA PHE A 132 15.94 -10.40 -27.68
C PHE A 132 16.42 -11.68 -28.34
N TYR A 133 16.19 -11.86 -29.64
CA TYR A 133 16.66 -13.03 -30.34
C TYR A 133 18.18 -13.08 -30.38
N VAL A 134 18.71 -14.27 -30.23
CA VAL A 134 20.14 -14.54 -30.20
C VAL A 134 20.63 -14.68 -31.64
N LEU A 135 21.71 -13.99 -31.95
CA LEU A 135 22.40 -14.05 -33.23
C LEU A 135 23.77 -14.64 -33.00
N VAL A 136 24.10 -15.65 -33.84
CA VAL A 136 25.43 -16.23 -34.00
C VAL A 136 25.89 -16.09 -35.43
N GLU A 137 27.18 -16.22 -35.66
CA GLU A 137 27.72 -16.28 -37.02
C GLU A 137 27.22 -17.53 -37.76
N PRO A 138 27.05 -17.48 -39.08
CA PRO A 138 26.45 -18.57 -39.85
C PRO A 138 27.06 -19.95 -39.58
N GLU A 139 28.37 -20.02 -39.42
CA GLU A 139 29.14 -21.24 -39.18
C GLU A 139 28.85 -21.88 -37.81
N HIS A 140 28.27 -21.17 -36.89
CA HIS A 140 27.95 -21.63 -35.52
C HIS A 140 26.46 -21.89 -35.33
N PHE A 141 25.63 -21.65 -36.33
CA PHE A 141 24.18 -21.76 -36.21
C PHE A 141 23.72 -23.18 -35.83
N ASP A 142 24.24 -24.19 -36.49
CA ASP A 142 23.81 -25.57 -36.23
C ASP A 142 24.17 -26.06 -34.83
N ILE A 143 25.33 -25.63 -34.32
CA ILE A 143 25.76 -25.92 -32.95
C ILE A 143 24.81 -25.22 -31.96
N ALA A 144 24.55 -23.95 -32.17
CA ALA A 144 23.64 -23.15 -31.33
C ALA A 144 22.21 -23.71 -31.37
N LEU A 145 21.74 -24.17 -32.53
CA LEU A 145 20.43 -24.81 -32.69
C LEU A 145 20.31 -26.09 -31.88
N GLY A 146 21.37 -26.95 -31.93
CA GLY A 146 21.42 -28.16 -31.11
C GLY A 146 21.38 -27.91 -29.61
N ILE A 147 22.03 -26.85 -29.16
CA ILE A 147 22.00 -26.40 -27.77
C ILE A 147 20.60 -25.87 -27.38
N TYR A 148 20.01 -25.06 -28.24
CA TYR A 148 18.67 -24.55 -28.06
C TYR A 148 17.63 -25.67 -27.95
N GLU A 149 17.69 -26.66 -28.79
CA GLU A 149 16.80 -27.82 -28.75
C GLU A 149 16.95 -28.61 -27.43
N ARG A 150 18.17 -28.79 -26.93
CA ARG A 150 18.40 -29.43 -25.61
C ARG A 150 17.75 -28.61 -24.49
N LEU A 151 17.95 -27.27 -24.43
CA LEU A 151 17.34 -26.41 -23.45
C LEU A 151 15.81 -26.39 -23.53
N ARG A 152 15.26 -26.49 -24.75
CA ARG A 152 13.81 -26.59 -24.96
C ARG A 152 13.25 -27.89 -24.37
N ARG A 153 13.93 -29.03 -24.58
CA ARG A 153 13.55 -30.33 -23.98
C ARG A 153 13.58 -30.29 -22.46
N GLU A 154 14.53 -29.55 -21.89
CA GLU A 154 14.62 -29.32 -20.44
C GLU A 154 13.57 -28.32 -19.92
N LYS A 155 12.70 -27.80 -20.75
CA LYS A 155 11.69 -26.78 -20.45
C LYS A 155 12.26 -25.46 -19.91
N LYS A 156 13.50 -25.11 -20.23
CA LYS A 156 14.23 -23.95 -19.74
C LYS A 156 14.31 -22.80 -20.73
N ALA A 157 14.06 -23.01 -22.02
CA ALA A 157 14.19 -21.99 -23.07
C ALA A 157 12.94 -21.92 -23.94
N TYR A 158 11.95 -21.15 -23.50
CA TYR A 158 10.78 -20.81 -24.29
C TYR A 158 10.75 -19.29 -24.55
N GLY A 159 10.15 -18.90 -25.69
CA GLY A 159 10.00 -17.47 -26.04
C GLY A 159 11.28 -16.78 -26.53
N VAL A 160 12.36 -17.53 -26.72
CA VAL A 160 13.61 -17.05 -27.31
C VAL A 160 13.69 -17.51 -28.76
N GLY A 161 14.27 -16.69 -29.65
CA GLY A 161 14.58 -17.08 -31.03
C GLY A 161 16.08 -17.12 -31.27
N LEU A 162 16.51 -18.04 -32.14
CA LEU A 162 17.87 -18.09 -32.68
C LEU A 162 17.81 -17.69 -34.15
N ILE A 163 18.52 -16.63 -34.51
CA ILE A 163 18.51 -16.09 -35.87
C ILE A 163 19.46 -16.92 -36.77
N ASN A 164 18.91 -17.48 -37.85
CA ASN A 164 19.72 -18.09 -38.89
C ASN A 164 20.32 -17.02 -39.82
N SER A 165 21.47 -16.52 -39.41
CA SER A 165 22.14 -15.38 -40.10
C SER A 165 22.63 -15.76 -41.53
N GLY A 166 22.85 -17.03 -41.82
CA GLY A 166 23.28 -17.49 -43.15
C GLY A 166 22.19 -17.57 -44.22
N LYS A 167 20.95 -17.27 -43.88
CA LYS A 167 19.81 -17.28 -44.84
C LYS A 167 19.25 -15.86 -45.11
N LEU A 168 20.02 -14.82 -44.85
CA LEU A 168 19.52 -13.41 -44.84
C LEU A 168 20.16 -12.58 -45.96
N GLU A 169 20.86 -13.16 -46.93
CA GLU A 169 21.62 -12.42 -47.95
C GLU A 169 20.76 -11.56 -48.86
N GLU A 170 19.50 -11.94 -49.10
CA GLU A 170 18.56 -11.20 -49.94
C GLU A 170 18.05 -9.89 -49.30
N TYR A 171 18.32 -9.66 -47.99
CA TYR A 171 17.82 -8.51 -47.24
C TYR A 171 18.89 -7.43 -46.98
N ASP A 172 19.83 -7.20 -47.90
CA ASP A 172 20.90 -6.24 -47.73
C ASP A 172 20.40 -4.79 -47.65
N ILE A 173 19.35 -4.47 -48.39
CA ILE A 173 18.85 -3.09 -48.56
C ILE A 173 17.47 -2.96 -47.87
N ALA A 174 17.33 -1.92 -47.05
CA ALA A 174 16.04 -1.55 -46.49
C ALA A 174 15.14 -0.91 -47.55
N PRO A 175 13.91 -1.35 -47.78
CA PRO A 175 12.98 -0.69 -48.67
C PRO A 175 12.71 0.77 -48.25
N ALA A 176 12.64 1.69 -49.19
CA ALA A 176 12.36 3.09 -48.92
C ALA A 176 10.98 3.26 -48.21
N GLY A 177 10.91 4.11 -47.18
CA GLY A 177 9.70 4.34 -46.41
C GLY A 177 9.36 3.23 -45.43
N SER A 178 10.16 2.18 -45.36
CA SER A 178 9.97 1.12 -44.37
C SER A 178 10.56 1.47 -43.01
N LEU A 179 10.04 0.83 -41.95
CA LEU A 179 10.54 1.00 -40.58
C LEU A 179 11.99 0.54 -40.41
N ALA A 180 12.53 -0.26 -41.32
CA ALA A 180 13.93 -0.67 -41.36
C ALA A 180 14.89 0.48 -41.67
N THR A 181 14.42 1.56 -42.32
CA THR A 181 15.25 2.71 -42.70
C THR A 181 15.72 3.57 -41.52
N VAL A 182 15.01 3.50 -40.40
CA VAL A 182 15.35 4.23 -39.17
C VAL A 182 16.15 3.39 -38.18
N VAL A 183 16.60 2.20 -38.58
CA VAL A 183 17.43 1.33 -37.75
C VAL A 183 18.76 1.05 -38.44
N GLU A 184 19.84 1.29 -37.74
CA GLU A 184 21.19 0.96 -38.20
C GLU A 184 21.84 -0.11 -37.36
N SER A 185 22.84 -0.80 -37.94
CA SER A 185 23.64 -1.79 -37.24
C SER A 185 25.06 -1.83 -37.86
N LYS A 186 26.03 -2.06 -36.98
CA LYS A 186 27.41 -2.38 -37.42
C LYS A 186 27.54 -3.85 -37.85
N SER A 187 26.61 -4.71 -37.46
CA SER A 187 26.58 -6.11 -37.87
C SER A 187 25.73 -6.25 -39.12
N ILE A 188 26.32 -6.76 -40.19
CA ILE A 188 25.60 -7.02 -41.45
C ILE A 188 24.45 -8.01 -41.23
N TYR A 189 24.65 -9.04 -40.38
CA TYR A 189 23.63 -10.04 -40.11
C TYR A 189 22.45 -9.47 -39.32
N ALA A 190 22.71 -8.60 -38.31
CA ALA A 190 21.67 -7.94 -37.57
C ALA A 190 20.89 -6.94 -38.49
N LYS A 191 21.59 -6.22 -39.36
CA LYS A 191 20.96 -5.31 -40.34
C LYS A 191 20.07 -6.06 -41.31
N ARG A 192 20.53 -7.16 -41.89
CA ARG A 192 19.74 -8.03 -42.76
C ARG A 192 18.49 -8.55 -42.08
N TYR A 193 18.61 -9.02 -40.82
CA TYR A 193 17.46 -9.48 -40.05
C TYR A 193 16.42 -8.39 -39.85
N VAL A 194 16.88 -7.19 -39.46
CA VAL A 194 15.99 -6.02 -39.30
C VAL A 194 15.33 -5.66 -40.61
N ASN A 195 16.08 -5.68 -41.73
CA ASN A 195 15.53 -5.41 -43.07
C ASN A 195 14.46 -6.43 -43.46
N MET A 196 14.68 -7.71 -43.14
CA MET A 196 13.68 -8.79 -43.34
C MET A 196 12.39 -8.54 -42.56
N VAL A 197 12.53 -8.18 -41.28
CA VAL A 197 11.37 -8.03 -40.37
C VAL A 197 10.67 -6.70 -40.57
N LEU A 198 11.42 -5.58 -40.52
CA LEU A 198 10.90 -4.23 -40.56
C LEU A 198 10.81 -3.66 -41.98
N GLY A 199 11.47 -4.26 -42.95
CA GLY A 199 11.45 -3.78 -44.35
C GLY A 199 10.06 -3.90 -44.99
N LYS A 200 9.21 -4.76 -44.52
CA LYS A 200 7.81 -4.89 -44.96
C LYS A 200 6.86 -3.92 -44.27
N VAL A 201 7.30 -3.21 -43.25
CA VAL A 201 6.47 -2.36 -42.38
C VAL A 201 6.60 -0.91 -42.85
N HIS A 202 5.55 -0.35 -43.43
CA HIS A 202 5.55 1.01 -43.91
C HIS A 202 5.32 2.00 -42.76
N MET A 203 6.11 3.09 -42.76
CA MET A 203 5.98 4.17 -41.79
C MET A 203 4.87 5.13 -42.19
N CYS A 204 3.83 5.25 -41.38
CA CYS A 204 2.74 6.21 -41.55
C CYS A 204 2.73 7.24 -40.42
N LYS A 205 2.68 8.51 -40.77
CA LYS A 205 2.58 9.58 -39.76
C LYS A 205 1.20 9.67 -39.14
N ARG A 206 0.17 9.29 -39.87
CA ARG A 206 -1.23 9.41 -39.48
C ARG A 206 -1.92 8.06 -39.53
N VAL A 207 -2.96 7.88 -38.71
CA VAL A 207 -3.71 6.62 -38.58
C VAL A 207 -4.53 6.33 -39.83
N ASP A 208 -5.03 7.37 -40.52
CA ASP A 208 -5.82 7.24 -41.76
C ASP A 208 -4.99 6.72 -42.95
N GLU A 209 -3.68 6.86 -42.92
CA GLU A 209 -2.74 6.37 -43.95
C GLU A 209 -2.47 4.85 -43.82
N LEU A 210 -2.67 4.28 -42.65
CA LEU A 210 -2.31 2.89 -42.36
C LEU A 210 -2.87 1.87 -43.36
N LYS A 211 -4.14 2.02 -43.73
CA LYS A 211 -4.83 1.11 -44.65
C LYS A 211 -4.34 1.16 -46.10
N GLN A 212 -3.46 2.09 -46.44
CA GLN A 212 -2.89 2.23 -47.80
C GLN A 212 -1.80 1.16 -48.07
N TYR A 213 -1.29 0.55 -47.00
CA TYR A 213 -0.21 -0.43 -47.10
C TYR A 213 -0.61 -1.75 -46.45
N PRO A 214 -0.12 -2.90 -46.96
CA PRO A 214 -0.44 -4.22 -46.40
C PRO A 214 -0.01 -4.37 -44.93
N VAL A 215 1.16 -3.77 -44.58
CA VAL A 215 1.70 -3.72 -43.24
C VAL A 215 2.23 -2.32 -42.97
N SER A 216 1.72 -1.69 -41.95
CA SER A 216 2.10 -0.31 -41.61
C SER A 216 2.00 -0.04 -40.12
N ILE A 217 2.68 1.00 -39.68
CA ILE A 217 2.69 1.41 -38.26
C ILE A 217 2.83 2.92 -38.14
N THR A 218 2.24 3.49 -37.07
CA THR A 218 2.46 4.89 -36.69
C THR A 218 3.50 5.01 -35.57
N PRO A 219 4.07 6.21 -35.32
CA PRO A 219 4.97 6.44 -34.18
C PRO A 219 4.34 6.09 -32.83
N ASN A 220 3.02 6.24 -32.70
CA ASN A 220 2.26 5.91 -31.50
C ASN A 220 1.84 4.43 -31.43
N CYS A 221 2.52 3.54 -32.17
CA CYS A 221 2.34 2.11 -32.14
C CYS A 221 0.94 1.60 -32.53
N MET A 222 0.20 2.35 -33.35
CA MET A 222 -0.96 1.81 -34.05
C MET A 222 -0.48 1.06 -35.29
N ARG A 223 -0.70 -0.23 -35.32
CA ARG A 223 -0.26 -1.15 -36.41
C ARG A 223 -1.47 -1.57 -37.24
N TYR A 224 -1.25 -1.66 -38.55
CA TYR A 224 -2.16 -2.31 -39.49
C TYR A 224 -1.46 -3.52 -40.16
N GLN A 225 -2.03 -4.66 -40.06
CA GLN A 225 -1.51 -5.90 -40.63
C GLN A 225 -2.65 -6.93 -40.82
N ASN A 226 -2.60 -7.72 -41.91
CA ASN A 226 -3.65 -8.71 -42.19
C ASN A 226 -5.07 -8.11 -42.17
N HIS A 227 -5.23 -6.90 -42.69
CA HIS A 227 -6.49 -6.13 -42.72
C HIS A 227 -7.03 -5.76 -41.32
N VAL A 228 -6.22 -5.87 -40.27
CA VAL A 228 -6.61 -5.53 -38.90
C VAL A 228 -5.75 -4.38 -38.37
N ALA A 229 -6.42 -3.32 -37.89
CA ALA A 229 -5.77 -2.27 -37.12
C ALA A 229 -5.74 -2.66 -35.64
N SER A 230 -4.58 -2.59 -35.00
CA SER A 230 -4.40 -2.91 -33.58
C SER A 230 -3.35 -2.03 -32.94
N ALA A 231 -3.58 -1.62 -31.69
CA ALA A 231 -2.56 -0.94 -30.89
C ALA A 231 -1.62 -1.94 -30.25
N ILE A 232 -0.33 -1.67 -30.29
CA ILE A 232 0.66 -2.42 -29.52
C ILE A 232 0.58 -1.93 -28.07
N ARG A 233 0.60 -2.86 -27.12
CA ARG A 233 0.53 -2.53 -25.69
C ARG A 233 1.74 -1.71 -25.25
N PRO A 234 1.55 -0.61 -24.48
CA PRO A 234 2.64 0.24 -24.03
C PRO A 234 3.76 -0.50 -23.28
N GLU A 235 3.41 -1.54 -22.50
CA GLU A 235 4.38 -2.31 -21.72
C GLU A 235 5.45 -2.98 -22.58
N ILE A 236 5.19 -3.16 -23.90
CA ILE A 236 6.13 -3.78 -24.82
C ILE A 236 7.25 -2.80 -25.22
N TYR A 237 6.96 -1.50 -25.35
CA TYR A 237 7.89 -0.51 -25.92
C TYR A 237 8.30 0.62 -24.97
N THR A 238 7.61 0.81 -23.85
CA THR A 238 7.96 1.87 -22.88
C THR A 238 9.32 1.65 -22.21
N THR A 239 9.76 0.39 -22.12
CA THR A 239 11.12 0.06 -21.67
C THR A 239 11.99 -0.22 -22.90
N PRO A 240 12.79 0.76 -23.37
CA PRO A 240 13.61 0.60 -24.54
C PRO A 240 14.82 -0.28 -24.28
N PHE A 241 15.21 -1.09 -25.27
CA PHE A 241 16.42 -1.94 -25.24
C PHE A 241 17.37 -1.65 -26.42
N ILE A 242 16.90 -0.93 -27.43
CA ILE A 242 17.65 -0.68 -28.65
C ILE A 242 18.36 0.69 -28.56
N GLY A 243 19.66 0.66 -28.86
CA GLY A 243 20.49 1.85 -28.99
C GLY A 243 21.08 2.37 -27.67
N LYS A 244 22.06 3.27 -27.80
CA LYS A 244 22.84 3.80 -26.67
C LYS A 244 21.99 4.57 -25.65
N ASN A 245 20.96 5.27 -26.12
CA ASN A 245 20.07 6.03 -25.26
C ASN A 245 19.15 5.13 -24.39
N ALA A 246 18.98 3.85 -24.75
CA ALA A 246 18.14 2.94 -23.99
C ALA A 246 18.58 2.79 -22.52
N PHE A 247 19.90 2.74 -22.26
CA PHE A 247 20.43 2.69 -20.89
C PHE A 247 20.02 3.93 -20.08
N LYS A 248 20.16 5.11 -20.67
CA LYS A 248 19.81 6.37 -20.01
C LYS A 248 18.33 6.40 -19.64
N VAL A 249 17.48 6.09 -20.62
CA VAL A 249 16.02 6.08 -20.41
C VAL A 249 15.62 5.05 -19.37
N GLN A 250 16.14 3.83 -19.43
CA GLN A 250 15.86 2.80 -18.42
C GLN A 250 16.37 3.19 -17.04
N TYR A 251 17.53 3.84 -16.97
CA TYR A 251 18.08 4.32 -15.71
C TYR A 251 17.20 5.40 -15.08
N GLU A 252 16.78 6.38 -15.86
CA GLU A 252 15.85 7.44 -15.42
C GLU A 252 14.50 6.85 -14.97
N GLN A 253 13.95 5.90 -15.71
CA GLN A 253 12.72 5.19 -15.34
C GLN A 253 12.89 4.39 -14.03
N ALA A 254 14.02 3.73 -13.85
CA ALA A 254 14.29 2.98 -12.62
C ALA A 254 14.47 3.90 -11.40
N LEU A 255 15.08 5.08 -11.57
CA LEU A 255 15.17 6.09 -10.52
C LEU A 255 13.78 6.61 -10.13
N GLN A 256 12.97 6.95 -11.13
CA GLN A 256 11.60 7.43 -10.90
C GLN A 256 10.76 6.37 -10.17
N LYS A 257 10.84 5.11 -10.60
CA LYS A 257 10.17 4.00 -9.91
C LYS A 257 10.63 3.87 -8.47
N LYS A 258 11.94 4.01 -8.19
CA LYS A 258 12.50 3.98 -6.84
C LYS A 258 11.93 5.10 -5.97
N GLU A 259 11.85 6.31 -6.49
CA GLU A 259 11.28 7.47 -5.78
C GLU A 259 9.80 7.26 -5.46
N ASP A 260 9.02 6.76 -6.43
CA ASP A 260 7.60 6.45 -6.24
C ASP A 260 7.37 5.36 -5.19
N LEU A 261 8.18 4.29 -5.22
CA LEU A 261 8.13 3.22 -4.21
C LEU A 261 8.52 3.72 -2.82
N ASN A 262 9.53 4.60 -2.71
CA ASN A 262 9.89 5.20 -1.42
C ASN A 262 8.77 6.08 -0.86
N ARG A 263 8.09 6.85 -1.72
CA ARG A 263 6.92 7.65 -1.32
C ARG A 263 5.80 6.75 -0.81
N GLN A 264 5.46 5.69 -1.53
CA GLN A 264 4.46 4.70 -1.09
C GLN A 264 4.85 4.04 0.24
N LYS A 265 6.13 3.73 0.44
CA LYS A 265 6.66 3.17 1.69
C LYS A 265 6.45 4.10 2.87
N ILE A 266 6.72 5.40 2.69
CA ILE A 266 6.50 6.43 3.74
C ILE A 266 5.01 6.52 4.06
N GLU A 267 4.15 6.66 3.04
CA GLU A 267 2.70 6.74 3.24
C GLU A 267 2.12 5.51 3.98
N CYS A 268 2.61 4.30 3.65
CA CYS A 268 2.19 3.09 4.33
C CYS A 268 2.67 3.06 5.79
N LYS A 269 3.90 3.49 6.08
CA LYS A 269 4.43 3.59 7.44
C LYS A 269 3.66 4.59 8.29
N ASP A 270 3.37 5.77 7.74
CA ASP A 270 2.60 6.79 8.45
C ASP A 270 1.20 6.30 8.79
N ARG A 271 0.53 5.59 7.86
CA ARG A 271 -0.76 4.94 8.11
C ARG A 271 -0.68 3.87 9.19
N MET A 272 0.38 3.08 9.21
CA MET A 272 0.61 2.04 10.21
C MET A 272 0.80 2.65 11.61
N THR A 273 1.66 3.65 11.73
CA THR A 273 1.88 4.38 12.99
C THR A 273 0.59 5.00 13.53
N HIS A 274 -0.20 5.62 12.64
CA HIS A 274 -1.48 6.19 13.04
C HIS A 274 -2.49 5.13 13.54
N MET A 275 -2.50 3.95 12.92
CA MET A 275 -3.34 2.84 13.39
C MET A 275 -2.85 2.23 14.70
N GLU A 276 -1.54 2.14 14.91
CA GLU A 276 -0.95 1.66 16.17
C GLU A 276 -1.34 2.56 17.33
N VAL A 277 -1.24 3.87 17.17
CA VAL A 277 -1.71 4.84 18.19
C VAL A 277 -3.20 4.65 18.47
N THR A 278 -4.02 4.46 17.42
CA THR A 278 -5.46 4.24 17.60
C THR A 278 -5.75 2.90 18.31
N LEU A 279 -4.98 1.85 18.02
CA LEU A 279 -5.12 0.56 18.71
C LEU A 279 -4.74 0.66 20.18
N GLN A 280 -3.67 1.35 20.53
CA GLN A 280 -3.30 1.63 21.92
C GLN A 280 -4.42 2.36 22.67
N TRP A 281 -5.08 3.32 22.02
CA TRP A 281 -6.23 4.01 22.56
C TRP A 281 -7.42 3.06 22.83
N LEU A 282 -7.60 2.05 21.99
CA LEU A 282 -8.67 1.05 22.14
C LEU A 282 -8.32 -0.05 23.17
N GLU A 283 -7.08 -0.19 23.60
CA GLU A 283 -6.63 -1.16 24.62
C GLU A 283 -6.90 -0.73 26.05
N TRP A 284 -7.54 0.41 26.27
CA TRP A 284 -7.89 0.90 27.60
C TRP A 284 -8.79 -0.08 28.37
N ASP A 285 -8.35 -0.50 29.54
CA ASP A 285 -8.84 -1.71 30.25
C ASP A 285 -9.73 -1.43 31.47
N ASP A 286 -10.52 -0.34 31.47
CA ASP A 286 -11.31 0.12 32.61
C ASP A 286 -12.77 -0.40 32.66
N ASP A 287 -13.09 -1.41 31.83
CA ASP A 287 -14.45 -1.95 31.70
C ASP A 287 -14.97 -2.64 32.98
N THR A 288 -14.06 -3.19 33.78
CA THR A 288 -14.38 -3.86 35.07
C THR A 288 -14.68 -2.85 36.18
N ASP A 289 -13.96 -1.75 36.24
CA ASP A 289 -14.12 -0.73 37.28
C ASP A 289 -15.44 0.04 37.09
N VAL A 290 -15.81 0.36 35.84
CA VAL A 290 -17.08 1.03 35.53
C VAL A 290 -18.28 0.15 35.88
N LYS A 291 -18.25 -1.16 35.58
CA LYS A 291 -19.31 -2.11 35.96
C LYS A 291 -19.44 -2.22 37.47
N TYR A 292 -18.33 -2.30 38.19
CA TYR A 292 -18.32 -2.35 39.66
C TYR A 292 -18.91 -1.10 40.31
N ARG A 293 -18.58 0.09 39.78
CA ARG A 293 -19.14 1.39 40.27
C ARG A 293 -20.65 1.47 40.10
N ILE A 294 -21.18 1.01 38.95
CA ILE A 294 -22.64 0.98 38.71
C ILE A 294 -23.33 0.03 39.72
N THR A 295 -22.73 -1.11 39.98
CA THR A 295 -23.29 -2.06 40.99
C THR A 295 -23.34 -1.43 42.37
N ILE A 296 -22.28 -0.73 42.79
CA ILE A 296 -22.25 -0.04 44.09
C ILE A 296 -23.32 1.06 44.18
N VAL A 297 -23.48 1.88 43.14
CA VAL A 297 -24.51 2.93 43.09
C VAL A 297 -25.93 2.32 43.19
N SER A 298 -26.18 1.18 42.55
CA SER A 298 -27.46 0.49 42.63
C SER A 298 -27.74 -0.08 44.01
N GLU A 299 -26.70 -0.63 44.67
CA GLU A 299 -26.82 -1.15 46.05
C GLU A 299 -27.03 -0.01 47.05
N LEU A 300 -26.37 1.12 46.90
CA LEU A 300 -26.60 2.31 47.71
C LEU A 300 -28.03 2.83 47.59
N LYS A 301 -28.60 2.92 46.39
CA LYS A 301 -30.00 3.33 46.17
C LYS A 301 -30.96 2.33 46.83
N ARG A 302 -30.74 0.99 46.71
CA ARG A 302 -31.56 -0.03 47.34
C ARG A 302 -31.51 0.05 48.84
N THR A 303 -30.34 0.20 49.42
CA THR A 303 -30.15 0.31 50.89
C THR A 303 -30.80 1.58 51.43
N GLY A 304 -30.73 2.70 50.67
CA GLY A 304 -31.44 3.94 51.02
C GLY A 304 -32.94 3.77 51.07
N LEU A 305 -33.56 3.05 50.12
CA LEU A 305 -35.00 2.75 50.12
C LEU A 305 -35.40 1.81 51.26
N GLU A 306 -34.56 0.84 51.62
CA GLU A 306 -34.77 -0.04 52.75
C GLU A 306 -34.71 0.72 54.07
N ILE A 307 -33.79 1.66 54.24
CA ILE A 307 -33.71 2.54 55.40
C ILE A 307 -34.98 3.38 55.50
N GLU A 308 -35.44 3.99 54.41
CA GLU A 308 -36.67 4.80 54.41
C GLU A 308 -37.92 4.00 54.77
N LYS A 309 -38.02 2.75 54.30
CA LYS A 309 -39.08 1.81 54.73
C LYS A 309 -39.03 1.51 56.23
N CYS A 310 -37.85 1.19 56.74
CA CYS A 310 -37.66 0.90 58.18
C CYS A 310 -37.98 2.11 59.02
N GLU A 311 -37.57 3.32 58.61
CA GLU A 311 -37.92 4.57 59.31
C GLU A 311 -39.43 4.84 59.30
N THR A 312 -40.13 4.46 58.23
CA THR A 312 -41.58 4.62 58.11
C THR A 312 -42.31 3.62 59.02
N GLU A 313 -41.84 2.37 59.06
CA GLU A 313 -42.35 1.37 60.01
C GLU A 313 -42.12 1.77 61.47
N ILE A 314 -40.96 2.28 61.81
CA ILE A 314 -40.64 2.81 63.14
C ILE A 314 -41.64 3.90 63.52
N ARG A 315 -41.91 4.85 62.61
CA ARG A 315 -42.89 5.94 62.84
C ARG A 315 -44.28 5.44 63.07
N ASN A 316 -44.75 4.44 62.31
CA ASN A 316 -46.09 3.84 62.46
C ASN A 316 -46.23 3.06 63.77
N LEU A 317 -45.17 2.38 64.20
CA LEU A 317 -45.17 1.65 65.46
C LEU A 317 -45.18 2.53 66.71
N GLN A 318 -44.53 3.71 66.62
CA GLN A 318 -44.54 4.72 67.69
C GLN A 318 -45.93 5.32 67.94
N GLN A 319 -46.81 5.36 66.94
CA GLN A 319 -48.14 5.94 67.05
C GLN A 319 -49.24 5.02 67.63
N ASN A 320 -49.03 3.66 67.70
CA ASN A 320 -50.15 2.72 67.92
C ASN A 320 -50.13 1.84 69.19
N THR A 321 -49.28 2.06 70.24
CA THR A 321 -49.15 1.11 71.36
C THR A 321 -49.20 1.76 72.76
N THR A 322 -49.71 0.94 73.76
CA THR A 322 -49.76 1.29 75.20
C THR A 322 -48.35 1.47 75.80
N MET A 323 -48.23 2.17 76.92
CA MET A 323 -46.94 2.67 77.42
C MET A 323 -45.86 1.59 77.67
N ILE A 324 -46.31 0.36 78.11
CA ILE A 324 -45.40 -0.78 78.39
C ILE A 324 -44.98 -1.47 77.09
N GLU A 325 -45.92 -1.66 76.17
CA GLU A 325 -45.62 -2.17 74.85
C GLU A 325 -44.74 -1.17 74.03
N LYS A 326 -44.94 0.14 74.26
CA LYS A 326 -44.09 1.16 73.69
C LYS A 326 -42.66 1.07 74.21
N GLN A 327 -42.44 0.73 75.44
CA GLN A 327 -41.13 0.65 76.08
C GLN A 327 -40.33 -0.60 75.65
N ILE A 328 -40.98 -1.79 75.57
CA ILE A 328 -40.38 -2.99 75.05
C ILE A 328 -40.05 -2.84 73.59
N ARG A 329 -40.96 -2.26 72.86
CA ARG A 329 -40.75 -1.99 71.40
C ARG A 329 -39.73 -0.90 71.14
N ALA A 330 -39.61 0.10 72.02
CA ALA A 330 -38.55 1.10 71.89
C ALA A 330 -37.16 0.51 72.16
N ASP A 331 -37.02 -0.48 73.00
CA ASP A 331 -35.73 -1.14 73.24
C ASP A 331 -35.36 -2.16 72.12
N GLU A 332 -36.37 -2.85 71.57
CA GLU A 332 -36.18 -3.63 70.33
C GLU A 332 -35.78 -2.74 69.15
N MET A 333 -36.46 -1.63 68.99
CA MET A 333 -36.16 -0.69 67.95
C MET A 333 -34.82 0.05 68.14
N ARG A 334 -34.39 0.32 69.40
CA ARG A 334 -33.04 0.80 69.67
C ARG A 334 -31.97 -0.14 69.19
N LYS A 335 -32.21 -1.47 69.41
CA LYS A 335 -31.33 -2.52 68.99
C LYS A 335 -31.23 -2.58 67.43
N GLU A 336 -32.40 -2.53 66.77
CA GLU A 336 -32.46 -2.42 65.31
C GLU A 336 -31.83 -1.15 64.81
N CYS A 337 -32.06 -0.04 65.46
CA CYS A 337 -31.39 1.24 65.10
C CYS A 337 -29.88 1.19 65.29
N GLU A 338 -29.35 0.49 66.30
CA GLU A 338 -27.90 0.27 66.47
C GLU A 338 -27.34 -0.62 65.37
N GLU A 339 -28.06 -1.70 64.99
CA GLU A 339 -27.69 -2.57 63.89
C GLU A 339 -27.71 -1.79 62.56
N LEU A 340 -28.78 -1.02 62.30
CA LEU A 340 -28.88 -0.16 61.11
C LEU A 340 -27.81 0.95 61.09
N LYS A 341 -27.50 1.56 62.26
CA LYS A 341 -26.38 2.51 62.37
C LYS A 341 -25.03 1.86 62.07
N SER A 342 -24.87 0.59 62.49
CA SER A 342 -23.69 -0.19 62.16
C SER A 342 -23.61 -0.44 60.64
N HIS A 343 -24.78 -0.78 60.03
CA HIS A 343 -24.87 -0.94 58.57
C HIS A 343 -24.65 0.37 57.81
N ILE A 344 -25.27 1.45 58.29
CA ILE A 344 -25.03 2.80 57.73
C ILE A 344 -23.54 3.15 57.83
N SER A 345 -22.94 2.99 59.03
CA SER A 345 -21.51 3.25 59.22
C SER A 345 -20.62 2.39 58.34
N LYS A 346 -21.04 1.16 58.04
CA LYS A 346 -20.34 0.33 57.06
C LYS A 346 -20.54 0.81 55.64
N SER A 347 -21.76 1.19 55.29
CA SER A 347 -22.11 1.76 53.97
C SER A 347 -21.43 3.12 53.77
N ASP A 348 -21.38 3.97 54.81
CA ASP A 348 -20.67 5.26 54.78
C ASP A 348 -19.16 5.09 54.59
N ARG A 349 -18.56 4.06 55.23
CA ARG A 349 -17.14 3.72 54.99
C ARG A 349 -16.91 3.23 53.57
N GLU A 350 -17.83 2.40 53.11
CA GLU A 350 -17.78 1.89 51.72
C GLU A 350 -18.01 3.05 50.72
N SER A 351 -18.96 3.96 51.05
CA SER A 351 -19.19 5.18 50.27
C SER A 351 -17.97 6.09 50.29
N GLY A 352 -17.40 6.35 51.46
CA GLY A 352 -16.19 7.16 51.58
C GLY A 352 -14.99 6.53 50.87
N ALA A 353 -14.88 5.20 50.92
CA ALA A 353 -13.87 4.48 50.14
C ALA A 353 -14.13 4.61 48.61
N CYS A 354 -15.41 4.62 48.24
CA CYS A 354 -15.79 4.84 46.83
C CYS A 354 -15.59 6.30 46.41
N GLU A 355 -15.93 7.28 47.27
CA GLU A 355 -15.66 8.68 47.02
C GLU A 355 -14.15 8.95 46.86
N LEU A 356 -13.34 8.31 47.72
CA LEU A 356 -11.88 8.38 47.58
C LEU A 356 -11.39 7.77 46.25
N LYS A 357 -11.97 6.63 45.86
CA LYS A 357 -11.67 6.02 44.56
C LYS A 357 -12.17 6.88 43.42
N ILE A 358 -13.37 7.51 43.59
CA ILE A 358 -13.91 8.44 42.59
C ILE A 358 -13.03 9.70 42.52
N SER A 359 -12.58 10.21 43.67
CA SER A 359 -11.65 11.37 43.68
C SER A 359 -10.34 11.01 42.98
N ASN A 360 -9.73 9.89 43.37
CA ASN A 360 -8.49 9.41 42.76
C ASN A 360 -8.66 9.11 41.25
N ALA A 361 -9.87 8.69 40.86
CA ALA A 361 -10.17 8.45 39.46
C ALA A 361 -10.44 9.76 38.69
N LYS A 362 -11.06 10.76 39.38
CA LYS A 362 -11.19 12.12 38.82
C LYS A 362 -9.83 12.79 38.66
N ASP A 363 -8.96 12.62 39.65
CA ASP A 363 -7.58 13.16 39.55
C ASP A 363 -6.82 12.49 38.39
N ARG A 364 -6.97 11.15 38.26
CA ARG A 364 -6.43 10.42 37.10
C ARG A 364 -7.09 10.81 35.78
N LEU A 365 -8.40 11.11 35.81
CA LEU A 365 -9.11 11.59 34.63
C LEU A 365 -8.58 12.95 34.19
N VAL A 366 -8.38 13.84 35.17
CA VAL A 366 -7.76 15.15 34.90
C VAL A 366 -6.33 14.98 34.36
N GLU A 367 -5.53 14.08 34.98
CA GLU A 367 -4.19 13.78 34.46
C GLU A 367 -4.26 13.21 33.02
N CYS A 368 -5.22 12.30 32.75
CA CYS A 368 -5.45 11.76 31.41
C CYS A 368 -6.01 12.82 30.44
N GLU A 369 -6.90 13.70 30.90
CA GLU A 369 -7.40 14.82 30.12
C GLU A 369 -6.26 15.80 29.78
N ASP A 370 -5.42 16.12 30.76
CA ASP A 370 -4.22 16.95 30.54
C ASP A 370 -3.23 16.27 29.60
N GLU A 371 -3.01 14.94 29.77
CA GLU A 371 -2.20 14.17 28.80
C GLU A 371 -2.84 14.15 27.40
N CYS A 372 -4.16 14.02 27.33
CA CYS A 372 -4.89 14.07 26.06
C CYS A 372 -4.81 15.47 25.43
N ILE A 373 -4.95 16.52 26.24
CA ILE A 373 -4.79 17.91 25.78
C ILE A 373 -3.36 18.10 25.26
N HIS A 374 -2.37 17.65 26.04
CA HIS A 374 -0.96 17.76 25.64
C HIS A 374 -0.66 16.94 24.37
N LYS A 375 -1.23 15.73 24.28
CA LYS A 375 -1.10 14.90 23.07
C LYS A 375 -1.85 15.50 21.88
N ASN A 376 -3.04 16.10 22.12
CA ASN A 376 -3.78 16.81 21.08
C ASN A 376 -3.06 18.09 20.64
N GLU A 377 -2.43 18.83 21.56
CA GLU A 377 -1.56 19.95 21.21
C GLU A 377 -0.38 19.47 20.34
N LEU A 378 0.24 18.35 20.74
CA LEU A 378 1.31 17.74 19.96
C LEU A 378 0.84 17.28 18.57
N ILE A 379 -0.34 16.67 18.51
CA ILE A 379 -0.99 16.28 17.24
C ILE A 379 -1.30 17.51 16.40
N THR A 380 -1.82 18.57 17.04
CA THR A 380 -2.12 19.83 16.36
C THR A 380 -0.84 20.50 15.85
N ASP A 381 0.22 20.48 16.65
CA ASP A 381 1.54 21.00 16.25
C ASP A 381 2.15 20.17 15.10
N ILE A 382 2.02 18.83 15.16
CA ILE A 382 2.43 17.94 14.08
C ILE A 382 1.56 18.16 12.83
N ALA A 383 0.23 18.28 13.00
CA ALA A 383 -0.69 18.55 11.90
C ALA A 383 -0.41 19.93 11.26
N GLN A 384 -0.13 20.94 12.09
CA GLN A 384 0.25 22.27 11.62
C GLN A 384 1.59 22.26 10.89
N LYS A 385 2.54 21.48 11.38
CA LYS A 385 3.83 21.26 10.70
C LYS A 385 3.62 20.53 9.38
N ALA A 386 2.79 19.48 9.37
CA ALA A 386 2.44 18.74 8.17
C ALA A 386 1.67 19.62 7.15
N GLU A 387 0.70 20.44 7.61
CA GLU A 387 0.03 21.42 6.75
C GLU A 387 1.01 22.45 6.19
N ASN A 388 1.93 22.93 7.01
CA ASN A 388 2.96 23.87 6.57
C ASN A 388 3.89 23.22 5.53
N GLU A 389 4.28 21.95 5.74
CA GLU A 389 5.05 21.19 4.77
C GLU A 389 4.25 20.94 3.49
N ILE A 390 2.96 20.60 3.60
CA ILE A 390 2.05 20.46 2.45
C ILE A 390 1.89 21.79 1.71
N VAL A 391 1.79 22.91 2.42
CA VAL A 391 1.74 24.26 1.81
C VAL A 391 3.06 24.59 1.12
N LEU A 392 4.19 24.28 1.76
CA LEU A 392 5.51 24.44 1.16
C LEU A 392 5.69 23.55 -0.06
N TRP A 393 5.22 22.31 0.04
CA TRP A 393 5.22 21.35 -1.08
C TRP A 393 4.32 21.82 -2.23
N LYS A 394 3.08 22.26 -1.93
CA LYS A 394 2.18 22.85 -2.92
C LYS A 394 2.79 24.09 -3.59
N LYS A 395 3.49 24.93 -2.83
CA LYS A 395 4.24 26.06 -3.39
C LYS A 395 5.38 25.60 -4.27
N ALA A 396 6.15 24.57 -3.86
CA ALA A 396 7.23 24.01 -4.64
C ALA A 396 6.73 23.37 -5.94
N VAL A 397 5.62 22.62 -5.87
CA VAL A 397 4.96 22.01 -7.03
C VAL A 397 4.40 23.09 -7.97
N SER A 398 3.77 24.13 -7.41
CA SER A 398 3.32 25.29 -8.23
C SER A 398 4.47 25.99 -8.92
N TYR A 399 5.61 26.10 -8.23
CA TYR A 399 6.83 26.70 -8.80
C TYR A 399 7.44 25.84 -9.90
N THR A 400 7.43 24.52 -9.74
CA THR A 400 7.86 23.58 -10.79
C THR A 400 6.88 23.56 -11.95
N HIS A 401 5.59 23.67 -11.70
CA HIS A 401 4.56 23.77 -12.75
C HIS A 401 4.67 25.09 -13.54
N LEU A 402 4.91 26.19 -12.84
CA LEU A 402 5.16 27.50 -13.47
C LEU A 402 6.44 27.48 -14.32
N ARG A 403 7.50 26.86 -13.81
CA ARG A 403 8.77 26.72 -14.54
C ARG A 403 8.66 25.79 -15.74
N ALA A 404 7.86 24.74 -15.66
CA ALA A 404 7.54 23.85 -16.77
C ALA A 404 6.71 24.57 -17.86
N HIS A 405 5.80 25.47 -17.46
CA HIS A 405 5.04 26.31 -18.39
C HIS A 405 5.89 27.42 -19.04
N GLU A 406 6.89 27.95 -18.34
CA GLU A 406 7.82 28.93 -18.92
C GLU A 406 8.77 28.26 -19.89
N THR A 407 9.25 27.04 -19.63
CA THR A 407 10.10 26.30 -20.58
C THR A 407 9.34 25.84 -21.82
N LEU A 408 8.04 25.64 -21.77
CA LEU A 408 7.18 25.35 -22.92
C LEU A 408 6.80 26.59 -23.73
N ARG A 409 7.05 27.81 -23.24
CA ARG A 409 6.86 29.06 -23.99
C ARG A 409 8.09 29.50 -24.77
N HIS A 410 9.21 28.83 -24.55
CA HIS A 410 10.49 29.16 -25.21
C HIS A 410 11.04 28.02 -26.09
N LEU A 411 10.21 27.00 -26.38
CA LEU A 411 10.36 26.04 -27.47
C LEU A 411 9.22 26.26 -28.49
#